data_21bd6817362cb7a90aeb4860b70c4915
#
_entry.id   21bd6817362cb7a90aeb4860b70c4915
#
_cell.length_a   1.000
_cell.length_b   1.000
_cell.length_c   1.000
_cell.angle_alpha   90.00
_cell.angle_beta   90.00
_cell.angle_gamma   90.00
#
_symmetry.space_group_name_H-M   'P 1'
#
loop_
_entity.id
_entity.type
_entity.pdbx_description
1 polymer ?
#
loop_
_entity_poly.entity_id
_entity_poly.type
_entity_poly.pdbx_seq_one_letter_code
_entity_poly.pdbx_strand_id
1 'polypeptide(L)'
;MSTIVAFSVAPLGSGESVTPAVARAVKVVRESGLPNETSAMFTTVEGEWDEVMDVVKRAVSAAGEGASRVTLTLKADIREGVTDGLHGKVESVERELGNL
;
A
#
# COMPACT_ATOMS: atom_id res chain seq x y z
N MET A 1 10.26 14.02 1.17
CA MET A 1 10.26 13.33 -0.14
C MET A 1 8.94 12.62 -0.33
N SER A 2 8.33 12.80 -1.48
CA SER A 2 7.09 12.11 -1.83
C SER A 2 7.37 10.64 -2.12
N THR A 3 6.59 9.76 -1.54
CA THR A 3 6.78 8.32 -1.65
C THR A 3 5.47 7.65 -2.00
N ILE A 4 5.49 6.79 -3.01
CA ILE A 4 4.39 5.89 -3.30
C ILE A 4 4.86 4.49 -2.95
N VAL A 5 4.08 3.78 -2.15
CA VAL A 5 4.36 2.40 -1.77
C VAL A 5 3.19 1.53 -2.20
N ALA A 6 3.49 0.46 -2.91
CA ALA A 6 2.54 -0.62 -3.17
C ALA A 6 2.99 -1.82 -2.34
N PHE A 7 2.10 -2.37 -1.52
CA PHE A 7 2.47 -3.49 -0.67
C PHE A 7 1.37 -4.55 -0.59
N SER A 8 1.80 -5.75 -0.27
CA SER A 8 0.95 -6.90 -0.04
C SER A 8 1.44 -7.59 1.23
N VAL A 9 0.54 -7.87 2.15
CA VAL A 9 0.87 -8.50 3.43
C VAL A 9 -0.08 -9.64 3.70
N ALA A 10 0.45 -10.76 4.19
CA ALA A 10 -0.37 -11.91 4.57
C ALA A 10 0.28 -12.67 5.72
N PRO A 11 -0.53 -13.14 6.69
CA PRO A 11 -0.04 -14.07 7.70
C PRO A 11 0.17 -15.44 7.08
N LEU A 12 1.13 -16.19 7.60
CA LEU A 12 1.41 -17.56 7.19
C LEU A 12 1.00 -18.52 8.29
N GLY A 13 0.38 -19.64 7.89
CA GLY A 13 0.02 -20.71 8.82
C GLY A 13 -1.22 -20.42 9.66
N SER A 14 -2.00 -19.40 9.34
CA SER A 14 -3.17 -19.00 10.15
C SER A 14 -4.51 -19.45 9.55
N GLY A 15 -4.50 -20.38 8.60
CA GLY A 15 -5.70 -20.93 7.99
C GLY A 15 -5.80 -20.65 6.49
N GLU A 16 -6.92 -21.04 5.90
CA GLU A 16 -7.10 -20.99 4.45
C GLU A 16 -7.39 -19.58 3.90
N SER A 17 -8.09 -18.77 4.68
CA SER A 17 -8.48 -17.43 4.22
C SER A 17 -7.64 -16.36 4.89
N VAL A 18 -7.05 -15.51 4.06
CA VAL A 18 -6.29 -14.33 4.54
C VAL A 18 -7.15 -13.07 4.51
N THR A 19 -8.37 -13.14 4.02
CA THR A 19 -9.23 -11.96 3.86
C THR A 19 -9.42 -11.17 5.14
N PRO A 20 -9.69 -11.75 6.31
CA PRO A 20 -9.82 -10.97 7.54
C PRO A 20 -8.54 -10.21 7.90
N ALA A 21 -7.38 -10.83 7.71
CA ALA A 21 -6.09 -10.19 7.99
C ALA A 21 -5.82 -9.04 7.03
N VAL A 22 -6.08 -9.25 5.75
CA VAL A 22 -5.92 -8.21 4.72
C VAL A 22 -6.87 -7.04 5.01
N ALA A 23 -8.11 -7.33 5.41
CA ALA A 23 -9.08 -6.29 5.77
C ALA A 23 -8.59 -5.42 6.93
N ARG A 24 -7.94 -6.02 7.94
CA ARG A 24 -7.36 -5.25 9.05
C ARG A 24 -6.24 -4.32 8.56
N ALA A 25 -5.39 -4.80 7.66
CA ALA A 25 -4.33 -3.98 7.08
C ALA A 25 -4.88 -2.82 6.26
N VAL A 26 -5.86 -3.09 5.40
CA VAL A 26 -6.51 -2.07 4.57
C VAL A 26 -7.21 -1.02 5.44
N LYS A 27 -7.83 -1.43 6.53
CA LYS A 27 -8.47 -0.50 7.47
C LYS A 27 -7.45 0.51 8.02
N VAL A 28 -6.28 0.05 8.42
CA VAL A 28 -5.20 0.94 8.88
C VAL A 28 -4.84 1.97 7.81
N VAL A 29 -4.69 1.51 6.57
CA VAL A 29 -4.34 2.41 5.45
C VAL A 29 -5.43 3.45 5.23
N ARG A 30 -6.68 3.04 5.17
CA ARG A 30 -7.81 3.95 4.92
C ARG A 30 -8.02 4.95 6.04
N GLU A 31 -7.77 4.57 7.28
CA GLU A 31 -7.89 5.46 8.44
C GLU A 31 -6.70 6.41 8.58
N SER A 32 -5.61 6.21 7.83
CA SER A 32 -4.42 7.05 7.90
C SER A 32 -4.65 8.47 7.39
N GLY A 33 -5.63 8.66 6.53
CA GLY A 33 -5.87 9.94 5.87
C GLY A 33 -4.97 10.18 4.67
N LEU A 34 -4.02 9.29 4.38
CA LEU A 34 -3.16 9.42 3.21
C LEU A 34 -3.88 8.93 1.95
N PRO A 35 -3.58 9.52 0.76
CA PRO A 35 -4.09 9.00 -0.50
C PRO A 35 -3.76 7.52 -0.64
N ASN A 36 -4.74 6.71 -1.02
CA ASN A 36 -4.55 5.26 -1.11
C ASN A 36 -5.52 4.63 -2.10
N GLU A 37 -5.16 3.46 -2.57
CA GLU A 37 -6.01 2.62 -3.42
C GLU A 37 -5.80 1.16 -3.07
N THR A 38 -6.88 0.39 -3.11
CA THR A 38 -6.84 -1.05 -2.92
C THR A 38 -7.15 -1.72 -4.25
N SER A 39 -6.26 -2.60 -4.71
CA SER A 39 -6.48 -3.40 -5.91
C SER A 39 -6.43 -4.89 -5.55
N ALA A 40 -6.63 -5.74 -6.55
CA ALA A 40 -6.66 -7.19 -6.33
C ALA A 40 -5.34 -7.74 -5.76
N MET A 41 -4.22 -7.14 -6.11
CA MET A 41 -2.90 -7.66 -5.75
C MET A 41 -2.19 -6.83 -4.69
N PHE A 42 -2.44 -5.52 -4.64
CA PHE A 42 -1.70 -4.60 -3.78
C PHE A 42 -2.58 -3.52 -3.20
N THR A 43 -2.13 -2.99 -2.06
CA THR A 43 -2.62 -1.74 -1.51
C THR A 43 -1.55 -0.69 -1.75
N THR A 44 -1.94 0.46 -2.30
CA THR A 44 -1.03 1.54 -2.64
C THR A 44 -1.31 2.75 -1.77
N VAL A 45 -0.28 3.39 -1.24
CA VAL A 45 -0.40 4.54 -0.36
C VAL A 45 0.68 5.56 -0.71
N GLU A 46 0.33 6.84 -0.61
CA GLU A 46 1.24 7.94 -0.95
C GLU A 46 1.34 8.96 0.19
N GLY A 47 2.53 9.49 0.39
CA GLY A 47 2.79 10.54 1.39
C GLY A 47 4.27 10.76 1.58
N GLU A 48 4.63 11.42 2.67
CA GLU A 48 6.02 11.54 3.06
C GLU A 48 6.58 10.18 3.50
N TRP A 49 7.85 9.97 3.26
CA TRP A 49 8.50 8.68 3.52
C TRP A 49 8.20 8.12 4.91
N ASP A 50 8.42 8.92 5.94
CA ASP A 50 8.23 8.45 7.32
C ASP A 50 6.78 8.15 7.62
N GLU A 51 5.85 8.96 7.11
CA GLU A 51 4.41 8.74 7.30
C GLU A 51 3.94 7.45 6.63
N VAL A 52 4.36 7.24 5.37
CA VAL A 52 3.97 6.06 4.61
C VAL A 52 4.52 4.80 5.25
N MET A 53 5.78 4.82 5.65
CA MET A 53 6.40 3.65 6.27
C MET A 53 5.80 3.34 7.65
N ASP A 54 5.38 4.36 8.39
CA ASP A 54 4.65 4.13 9.65
C ASP A 54 3.31 3.45 9.39
N VAL A 55 2.58 3.88 8.37
CA VAL A 55 1.31 3.26 7.99
C VAL A 55 1.52 1.81 7.59
N VAL A 56 2.52 1.52 6.76
CA VAL A 56 2.85 0.15 6.35
C VAL A 56 3.18 -0.71 7.58
N LYS A 57 3.99 -0.20 8.49
CA LYS A 57 4.34 -0.91 9.73
C LYS A 57 3.11 -1.27 10.55
N ARG A 58 2.19 -0.33 10.73
CA ARG A 58 0.94 -0.56 11.47
C ARG A 58 0.03 -1.55 10.74
N ALA A 59 -0.03 -1.45 9.41
CA ALA A 59 -0.82 -2.39 8.60
C ALA A 59 -0.28 -3.82 8.72
N VAL A 60 1.04 -3.99 8.69
CA VAL A 60 1.68 -5.29 8.89
C VAL A 60 1.36 -5.85 10.27
N SER A 61 1.43 -5.03 11.32
CA SER A 61 1.09 -5.44 12.68
C SER A 61 -0.36 -5.88 12.77
N ALA A 62 -1.28 -5.13 12.16
CA ALA A 62 -2.71 -5.47 12.16
C ALA A 62 -2.99 -6.78 11.42
N ALA A 63 -2.37 -6.98 10.27
CA ALA A 63 -2.52 -8.22 9.50
C ALA A 63 -1.95 -9.44 10.27
N GLY A 64 -0.90 -9.19 11.03
CA GLY A 64 -0.19 -10.25 11.75
C GLY A 64 -0.77 -10.64 13.10
N GLU A 65 -1.87 -10.02 13.54
CA GLU A 65 -2.49 -10.37 14.82
C GLU A 65 -2.80 -11.85 14.92
N GLY A 66 -2.28 -12.50 15.95
CA GLY A 66 -2.48 -13.92 16.17
C GLY A 66 -1.62 -14.84 15.31
N ALA A 67 -0.80 -14.29 14.42
CA ALA A 67 0.08 -15.07 13.57
C ALA A 67 1.52 -14.99 14.07
N SER A 68 2.28 -16.07 13.92
CA SER A 68 3.69 -16.10 14.29
C SER A 68 4.60 -15.65 13.14
N ARG A 69 4.04 -15.56 11.95
CA ARG A 69 4.82 -15.21 10.75
C ARG A 69 3.97 -14.44 9.76
N VAL A 70 4.55 -13.38 9.20
CA VAL A 70 3.90 -12.54 8.20
C VAL A 70 4.85 -12.39 7.02
N THR A 71 4.32 -12.45 5.81
CA THR A 71 5.08 -12.12 4.61
C THR A 71 4.65 -10.75 4.10
N LEU A 72 5.63 -9.93 3.73
CA LEU A 72 5.40 -8.59 3.19
C LEU A 72 6.17 -8.44 1.88
N THR A 73 5.46 -8.02 0.84
CA THR A 73 6.07 -7.61 -0.41
C THR A 73 5.80 -6.12 -0.58
N LEU A 74 6.84 -5.35 -0.85
CA LEU A 74 6.74 -3.90 -0.92
C LEU A 74 7.57 -3.37 -2.08
N LYS A 75 6.98 -2.46 -2.83
CA LYS A 75 7.67 -1.68 -3.85
C LYS A 75 7.45 -0.21 -3.54
N ALA A 76 8.53 0.56 -3.50
CA ALA A 76 8.47 2.00 -3.21
C ALA A 76 9.07 2.79 -4.36
N ASP A 77 8.43 3.92 -4.68
CA ASP A 77 8.93 4.93 -5.60
C ASP A 77 9.04 6.24 -4.82
N ILE A 78 10.26 6.72 -4.67
CA ILE A 78 10.58 7.87 -3.82
C ILE A 78 11.11 9.00 -4.71
N ARG A 79 10.44 10.16 -4.70
CA ARG A 79 10.81 11.29 -5.54
C ARG A 79 10.73 12.61 -4.80
N GLU A 80 11.66 13.50 -5.11
CA GLU A 80 11.59 14.87 -4.64
C GLU A 80 10.69 15.70 -5.54
N GLY A 81 9.90 16.60 -4.93
CA GLY A 81 9.11 17.58 -5.67
C GLY A 81 7.91 17.05 -6.42
N VAL A 82 7.63 15.76 -6.34
CA VAL A 82 6.46 15.16 -6.98
C VAL A 82 5.36 14.99 -5.92
N THR A 83 4.17 15.48 -6.24
CA THR A 83 2.96 15.29 -5.44
C THR A 83 1.91 14.63 -6.33
N ASP A 84 0.95 13.96 -5.70
CA ASP A 84 -0.14 13.26 -6.41
C ASP A 84 0.37 12.25 -7.45
N GLY A 85 1.48 11.58 -7.16
CA GLY A 85 2.04 10.56 -8.05
C GLY A 85 1.14 9.36 -8.22
N LEU A 86 0.29 9.06 -7.21
CA LEU A 86 -0.67 7.97 -7.28
C LEU A 86 -1.62 8.11 -8.48
N HIS A 87 -2.14 9.32 -8.71
CA HIS A 87 -3.03 9.60 -9.84
C HIS A 87 -2.25 10.10 -11.06
N GLY A 88 -1.20 10.87 -10.85
CA GLY A 88 -0.38 11.45 -11.92
C GLY A 88 0.25 10.41 -12.83
N LYS A 89 0.72 9.30 -12.27
CA LYS A 89 1.29 8.19 -13.05
C LYS A 89 0.24 7.58 -13.99
N VAL A 90 -0.96 7.37 -13.48
CA VAL A 90 -2.06 6.83 -14.29
C VAL A 90 -2.47 7.82 -15.37
N GLU A 91 -2.57 9.10 -15.03
CA GLU A 91 -2.89 10.15 -15.99
C GLU A 91 -1.85 10.23 -17.11
N SER A 92 -0.57 10.08 -16.78
CA SER A 92 0.51 10.08 -17.77
C SER A 92 0.36 8.93 -18.75
N VAL A 93 0.03 7.74 -18.26
CA VAL A 93 -0.22 6.57 -19.11
C VAL A 93 -1.44 6.81 -19.99
N GLU A 94 -2.52 7.35 -19.45
CA GLU A 94 -3.73 7.65 -20.21
C GLU A 94 -3.46 8.64 -21.35
N ARG A 95 -2.64 9.67 -21.10
CA ARG A 95 -2.24 10.61 -22.15
C ARG A 95 -1.46 9.93 -23.27
N GLU A 96 -0.52 9.06 -22.92
CA GLU A 96 0.26 8.32 -23.92
C GLU A 96 -0.61 7.38 -24.73
N LEU A 97 -1.59 6.74 -24.08
CA LEU A 97 -2.57 5.89 -24.78
C LEU A 97 -3.37 6.70 -25.82
N GLY A 98 -3.70 7.95 -25.51
CA GLY A 98 -4.38 8.84 -26.45
C GLY A 98 -3.54 9.18 -27.67
N ASN A 99 -2.21 9.00 -27.62
CA ASN A 99 -1.28 9.26 -28.73
C ASN A 99 -0.98 8.00 -29.55
N LEU A 100 -1.45 6.86 -29.12
CA LEU A 100 -1.30 5.60 -29.84
C LEU A 100 -2.50 5.36 -30.76
#